data_3920c74ec07aed517ea97a8c4ee6dada
#
_entry.id   3920c74ec07aed517ea97a8c4ee6dada
#
_cell.length_a   1.000
_cell.length_b   1.000
_cell.length_c   1.000
_cell.angle_alpha   90.00
_cell.angle_beta   90.00
_cell.angle_gamma   90.00
#
_symmetry.space_group_name_H-M   'P 1'
#
loop_
_entity.id
_entity.type
_entity.pdbx_description
1 polymer ?
#
loop_
_entity_poly.entity_id
_entity_poly.type
_entity_poly.pdbx_seq_one_letter_code
_entity_poly.pdbx_strand_id
1 'polypeptide(L)'
;MSETEKAADAGKEIDVPQAWQASNDQKAKAKKQRLMAGGSWFVAIATEIAAIVALKKNTFDSGGLVLLIGLLVVIAVFAILGSILWKKSNRHDPATRSEPFKFFVQNQLGAIITIIAFLPLLALIFLDKDMDPKNKKIAGAVGVGLALLATTVGIDFKPASVEQYTQDMNECAAQIKAKVATTACSPAVAEQAQDIVRDTEAVEAATGGLDTVYWIAPKAGETKSKNKLVFHLCENVSTLRNKIVNSGSVTEAYSQNAVRLTKQIKSEQRQCGFEIAE
;
A
#
# COMPACT_ATOMS: atom_id res chain seq x y z
N MET A 1 2.61 14.04 -59.29
CA MET A 1 1.43 14.26 -58.46
C MET A 1 1.46 13.19 -57.40
N SER A 2 1.63 13.43 -56.20
CA SER A 2 2.14 14.47 -55.29
C SER A 2 2.52 13.72 -54.00
N GLU A 3 3.81 13.63 -53.78
CA GLU A 3 4.36 13.29 -52.45
C GLU A 3 4.25 14.57 -51.63
N THR A 4 3.31 14.63 -50.73
CA THR A 4 3.32 15.57 -49.61
C THR A 4 2.02 15.39 -48.83
N GLU A 5 2.00 14.46 -47.88
CA GLU A 5 1.17 14.53 -46.66
C GLU A 5 1.53 13.39 -45.71
N LYS A 6 2.77 13.43 -45.25
CA LYS A 6 3.21 12.53 -44.17
C LYS A 6 4.14 13.28 -43.23
N ALA A 7 3.62 14.32 -42.65
CA ALA A 7 4.28 14.98 -41.52
C ALA A 7 3.21 15.63 -40.67
N ALA A 8 3.24 15.36 -39.41
CA ALA A 8 2.43 15.90 -38.32
C ALA A 8 1.34 14.96 -37.78
N ASP A 9 1.72 13.77 -37.37
CA ASP A 9 1.19 13.22 -36.13
C ASP A 9 2.39 13.01 -35.19
N ALA A 10 2.97 14.12 -34.75
CA ALA A 10 3.88 14.15 -33.62
C ALA A 10 3.02 13.78 -32.41
N GLY A 11 3.16 12.55 -31.97
CA GLY A 11 2.42 11.96 -30.89
C GLY A 11 2.34 12.92 -29.71
N LYS A 12 1.13 13.29 -29.38
CA LYS A 12 0.78 13.82 -28.06
C LYS A 12 1.11 12.71 -27.11
N GLU A 13 2.32 12.75 -26.54
CA GLU A 13 2.77 11.86 -25.49
C GLU A 13 1.69 11.91 -24.40
N ILE A 14 1.00 10.81 -24.23
CA ILE A 14 -0.04 10.69 -23.20
C ILE A 14 0.70 10.81 -21.89
N ASP A 15 0.52 11.94 -21.22
CA ASP A 15 1.01 12.19 -19.86
C ASP A 15 0.55 11.01 -18.98
N VAL A 16 1.46 10.06 -18.75
CA VAL A 16 1.16 8.87 -17.95
C VAL A 16 1.10 9.33 -16.50
N PRO A 17 -0.09 9.34 -15.88
CA PRO A 17 -0.24 9.84 -14.52
C PRO A 17 0.73 9.11 -13.59
N GLN A 18 1.47 9.87 -12.80
CA GLN A 18 2.38 9.33 -11.80
C GLN A 18 1.67 8.31 -10.92
N ALA A 19 2.21 7.10 -10.80
CA ALA A 19 1.73 6.14 -9.84
C ALA A 19 2.09 6.56 -8.40
N TRP A 20 1.10 6.63 -7.52
CA TRP A 20 1.29 6.87 -6.09
C TRP A 20 2.31 5.91 -5.49
N GLN A 21 3.09 6.37 -4.54
CA GLN A 21 4.11 5.56 -3.87
C GLN A 21 4.08 5.81 -2.37
N ALA A 22 4.09 4.72 -1.59
CA ALA A 22 4.21 4.82 -0.15
C ALA A 22 5.51 5.53 0.25
N SER A 23 5.42 6.53 1.12
CA SER A 23 6.60 7.17 1.73
C SER A 23 7.36 6.18 2.61
N ASN A 24 8.61 6.51 2.97
CA ASN A 24 9.41 5.65 3.85
C ASN A 24 8.73 5.44 5.21
N ASP A 25 8.04 6.46 5.73
CA ASP A 25 7.30 6.37 6.99
C ASP A 25 6.07 5.47 6.86
N GLN A 26 5.34 5.56 5.73
CA GLN A 26 4.23 4.66 5.43
C GLN A 26 4.70 3.21 5.32
N LYS A 27 5.81 2.96 4.61
CA LYS A 27 6.42 1.61 4.51
C LYS A 27 6.87 1.08 5.88
N ALA A 28 7.47 1.93 6.72
CA ALA A 28 7.86 1.55 8.08
C ALA A 28 6.65 1.19 8.95
N LYS A 29 5.57 1.98 8.88
CA LYS A 29 4.29 1.70 9.55
C LYS A 29 3.67 0.40 9.04
N ALA A 30 3.63 0.19 7.73
CA ALA A 30 3.14 -1.05 7.12
C ALA A 30 3.93 -2.26 7.60
N LYS A 31 5.26 -2.20 7.58
CA LYS A 31 6.14 -3.29 8.06
C LYS A 31 5.89 -3.62 9.52
N LYS A 32 5.79 -2.61 10.40
CA LYS A 32 5.48 -2.82 11.83
C LYS A 32 4.13 -3.52 12.01
N GLN A 33 3.10 -3.08 11.30
CA GLN A 33 1.76 -3.66 11.39
C GLN A 33 1.71 -5.09 10.82
N ARG A 34 2.43 -5.38 9.73
CA ARG A 34 2.58 -6.75 9.19
C ARG A 34 3.25 -7.69 10.18
N LEU A 35 4.29 -7.21 10.88
CA LEU A 35 4.96 -8.00 11.92
C LEU A 35 4.02 -8.30 13.10
N MET A 36 3.27 -7.29 13.56
CA MET A 36 2.28 -7.48 14.64
C MET A 36 1.14 -8.41 14.20
N ALA A 37 0.68 -8.32 12.95
CA ALA A 37 -0.31 -9.23 12.38
C ALA A 37 0.19 -10.67 12.35
N GLY A 38 1.43 -10.88 11.88
CA GLY A 38 2.08 -12.19 11.87
C GLY A 38 2.22 -12.78 13.27
N GLY A 39 2.62 -11.97 14.25
CA GLY A 39 2.67 -12.38 15.67
C GLY A 39 1.30 -12.80 16.22
N SER A 40 0.23 -12.04 15.90
CA SER A 40 -1.13 -12.39 16.30
C SER A 40 -1.58 -13.72 15.67
N TRP A 41 -1.37 -13.92 14.39
CA TRP A 41 -1.69 -15.17 13.70
C TRP A 41 -0.87 -16.35 14.21
N PHE A 42 0.40 -16.14 14.55
CA PHE A 42 1.20 -17.18 15.19
C PHE A 42 0.58 -17.65 16.50
N VAL A 43 0.09 -16.73 17.35
CA VAL A 43 -0.62 -17.10 18.60
C VAL A 43 -1.91 -17.86 18.29
N ALA A 44 -2.68 -17.45 17.29
CA ALA A 44 -3.91 -18.16 16.89
C ALA A 44 -3.60 -19.60 16.47
N ILE A 45 -2.64 -19.83 15.59
CA ILE A 45 -2.24 -21.14 15.10
C ILE A 45 -1.64 -22.01 16.23
N ALA A 46 -0.79 -21.42 17.08
CA ALA A 46 -0.21 -22.14 18.23
C ALA A 46 -1.32 -22.59 19.20
N THR A 47 -2.33 -21.74 19.44
CA THR A 47 -3.49 -22.08 20.27
C THR A 47 -4.33 -23.19 19.63
N GLU A 48 -4.52 -23.16 18.31
CA GLU A 48 -5.20 -24.23 17.57
C GLU A 48 -4.47 -25.56 17.73
N ILE A 49 -3.15 -25.57 17.53
CA ILE A 49 -2.33 -26.78 17.70
C ILE A 49 -2.47 -27.33 19.13
N ALA A 50 -2.41 -26.44 20.14
CA ALA A 50 -2.61 -26.84 21.53
C ALA A 50 -4.02 -27.45 21.76
N ALA A 51 -5.06 -26.86 21.18
CA ALA A 51 -6.43 -27.37 21.26
C ALA A 51 -6.57 -28.76 20.58
N ILE A 52 -5.93 -28.95 19.42
CA ILE A 52 -5.89 -30.25 18.72
C ILE A 52 -5.18 -31.32 19.58
N VAL A 53 -4.05 -30.98 20.18
CA VAL A 53 -3.34 -31.93 21.08
C VAL A 53 -4.18 -32.28 22.30
N ALA A 54 -4.85 -31.28 22.89
CA ALA A 54 -5.74 -31.52 24.05
C ALA A 54 -6.96 -32.38 23.66
N LEU A 55 -7.55 -32.16 22.48
CA LEU A 55 -8.65 -32.98 21.95
C LEU A 55 -8.20 -34.43 21.80
N LYS A 56 -7.07 -34.70 21.16
CA LYS A 56 -6.52 -36.08 20.99
C LYS A 56 -6.18 -36.77 22.28
N LYS A 57 -5.97 -36.05 23.37
CA LYS A 57 -5.74 -36.60 24.70
C LYS A 57 -7.02 -36.78 25.54
N ASN A 58 -8.19 -36.63 24.93
CA ASN A 58 -9.49 -36.65 25.58
C ASN A 58 -9.62 -35.69 26.78
N THR A 59 -8.90 -34.58 26.75
CA THR A 59 -8.86 -33.57 27.82
C THR A 59 -10.22 -32.83 27.94
N PHE A 60 -11.05 -32.90 26.92
CA PHE A 60 -12.36 -32.23 26.86
C PHE A 60 -13.54 -33.13 27.27
N ASP A 61 -13.28 -34.24 27.89
CA ASP A 61 -14.30 -35.11 28.50
C ASP A 61 -14.96 -34.40 29.70
N SER A 62 -16.08 -34.82 30.17
CA SER A 62 -16.90 -34.41 31.33
C SER A 62 -16.66 -33.02 32.02
N GLY A 63 -16.06 -32.04 31.40
CA GLY A 63 -15.81 -30.67 31.93
C GLY A 63 -14.98 -29.82 31.03
N GLY A 64 -14.36 -30.41 30.02
CA GLY A 64 -13.43 -29.70 29.09
C GLY A 64 -14.10 -28.84 28.03
N LEU A 65 -15.44 -28.87 27.90
CA LEU A 65 -16.16 -28.04 26.92
C LEU A 65 -15.88 -26.55 27.10
N VAL A 66 -15.86 -26.05 28.33
CA VAL A 66 -15.57 -24.64 28.63
C VAL A 66 -14.16 -24.27 28.20
N LEU A 67 -13.20 -25.15 28.44
CA LEU A 67 -11.83 -24.97 28.02
C LEU A 67 -11.72 -24.93 26.49
N LEU A 68 -12.38 -25.85 25.80
CA LEU A 68 -12.38 -25.87 24.32
C LEU A 68 -12.99 -24.60 23.73
N ILE A 69 -14.14 -24.15 24.26
CA ILE A 69 -14.76 -22.89 23.85
C ILE A 69 -13.82 -21.73 24.14
N GLY A 70 -13.17 -21.70 25.30
CA GLY A 70 -12.19 -20.68 25.64
C GLY A 70 -11.02 -20.62 24.62
N LEU A 71 -10.49 -21.77 24.21
CA LEU A 71 -9.45 -21.85 23.18
C LEU A 71 -9.95 -21.36 21.82
N LEU A 72 -11.17 -21.74 21.40
CA LEU A 72 -11.79 -21.24 20.17
C LEU A 72 -11.95 -19.71 20.19
N VAL A 73 -12.33 -19.13 21.33
CA VAL A 73 -12.42 -17.67 21.49
C VAL A 73 -11.04 -17.02 21.38
N VAL A 74 -10.01 -17.59 21.99
CA VAL A 74 -8.63 -17.08 21.88
C VAL A 74 -8.17 -17.10 20.42
N ILE A 75 -8.39 -18.21 19.69
CA ILE A 75 -8.08 -18.30 18.25
C ILE A 75 -8.79 -17.19 17.50
N ALA A 76 -10.09 -16.97 17.73
CA ALA A 76 -10.88 -15.94 17.07
C ALA A 76 -10.33 -14.54 17.33
N VAL A 77 -10.04 -14.20 18.57
CA VAL A 77 -9.51 -12.88 18.96
C VAL A 77 -8.20 -12.60 18.23
N PHE A 78 -7.25 -13.52 18.25
CA PHE A 78 -5.95 -13.31 17.62
C PHE A 78 -6.01 -13.37 16.09
N ALA A 79 -6.88 -14.19 15.50
CA ALA A 79 -7.12 -14.18 14.06
C ALA A 79 -7.72 -12.84 13.59
N ILE A 80 -8.70 -12.30 14.32
CA ILE A 80 -9.33 -11.00 14.05
C ILE A 80 -8.31 -9.86 14.20
N LEU A 81 -7.55 -9.83 15.30
CA LEU A 81 -6.52 -8.80 15.53
C LEU A 81 -5.47 -8.81 14.41
N GLY A 82 -4.98 -9.98 14.03
CA GLY A 82 -4.05 -10.13 12.92
C GLY A 82 -4.62 -9.60 11.62
N SER A 83 -5.86 -9.94 11.31
CA SER A 83 -6.56 -9.50 10.09
C SER A 83 -6.76 -7.98 10.04
N ILE A 84 -7.15 -7.35 11.15
CA ILE A 84 -7.31 -5.90 11.25
C ILE A 84 -5.96 -5.19 11.04
N LEU A 85 -4.90 -5.65 11.69
CA LEU A 85 -3.57 -5.09 11.56
C LEU A 85 -3.03 -5.24 10.13
N TRP A 86 -3.27 -6.38 9.49
CA TRP A 86 -2.88 -6.63 8.12
C TRP A 86 -3.60 -5.72 7.13
N LYS A 87 -4.93 -5.58 7.23
CA LYS A 87 -5.69 -4.62 6.40
C LYS A 87 -5.21 -3.19 6.59
N LYS A 88 -4.92 -2.81 7.83
CA LYS A 88 -4.37 -1.48 8.12
C LYS A 88 -2.99 -1.27 7.48
N SER A 89 -2.13 -2.29 7.46
CA SER A 89 -0.83 -2.23 6.78
C SER A 89 -0.98 -2.07 5.27
N ASN A 90 -1.96 -2.76 4.65
CA ASN A 90 -2.23 -2.66 3.22
C ASN A 90 -2.72 -1.26 2.80
N ARG A 91 -3.33 -0.50 3.71
CA ARG A 91 -3.67 0.92 3.46
C ARG A 91 -2.47 1.85 3.51
N HIS A 92 -1.39 1.47 4.19
CA HIS A 92 -0.14 2.24 4.17
C HIS A 92 0.76 1.88 2.99
N ASP A 93 0.68 0.64 2.50
CA ASP A 93 1.52 0.14 1.41
C ASP A 93 0.69 -0.89 0.59
N PRO A 94 -0.25 -0.39 -0.25
CA PRO A 94 -1.15 -1.23 -1.02
C PRO A 94 -0.43 -1.95 -2.16
N ALA A 95 -1.01 -3.08 -2.59
CA ALA A 95 -0.59 -3.78 -3.79
C ALA A 95 -1.12 -3.10 -5.06
N THR A 96 -0.43 -3.31 -6.17
CA THR A 96 -0.90 -2.92 -7.50
C THR A 96 -1.87 -3.94 -8.07
N ARG A 97 -2.89 -3.50 -8.79
CA ARG A 97 -3.83 -4.37 -9.52
C ARG A 97 -3.21 -5.01 -10.77
N SER A 98 -2.10 -4.48 -11.25
CA SER A 98 -1.38 -5.06 -12.39
C SER A 98 -0.85 -6.47 -12.10
N GLU A 99 -0.71 -6.85 -10.81
CA GLU A 99 -0.34 -8.18 -10.34
C GLU A 99 -1.53 -8.87 -9.63
N PRO A 100 -2.54 -9.39 -10.36
CA PRO A 100 -3.84 -9.76 -9.79
C PRO A 100 -3.76 -10.85 -8.72
N PHE A 101 -2.89 -11.84 -8.88
CA PHE A 101 -2.70 -12.89 -7.88
C PHE A 101 -2.11 -12.34 -6.57
N LYS A 102 -1.05 -11.54 -6.67
CA LYS A 102 -0.42 -10.90 -5.52
C LYS A 102 -1.37 -9.92 -4.83
N PHE A 103 -2.12 -9.14 -5.61
CA PHE A 103 -3.16 -8.24 -5.12
C PHE A 103 -4.23 -9.01 -4.33
N PHE A 104 -4.74 -10.12 -4.88
CA PHE A 104 -5.72 -10.97 -4.22
C PHE A 104 -5.17 -11.55 -2.91
N VAL A 105 -4.02 -12.22 -2.95
CA VAL A 105 -3.42 -12.84 -1.77
C VAL A 105 -3.14 -11.80 -0.69
N GLN A 106 -2.51 -10.68 -1.04
CA GLN A 106 -2.19 -9.64 -0.07
C GLN A 106 -3.44 -9.07 0.61
N ASN A 107 -4.54 -8.90 -0.10
CA ASN A 107 -5.76 -8.31 0.46
C ASN A 107 -6.68 -9.32 1.18
N GLN A 108 -6.59 -10.61 0.83
CA GLN A 108 -7.41 -11.65 1.45
C GLN A 108 -6.65 -12.52 2.46
N LEU A 109 -5.37 -12.20 2.75
CA LEU A 109 -4.53 -13.00 3.62
C LEU A 109 -5.15 -13.18 5.02
N GLY A 110 -5.84 -12.17 5.54
CA GLY A 110 -6.55 -12.26 6.82
C GLY A 110 -7.61 -13.37 6.84
N ALA A 111 -8.43 -13.45 5.79
CA ALA A 111 -9.43 -14.49 5.65
C ALA A 111 -8.79 -15.89 5.46
N ILE A 112 -7.76 -15.97 4.62
CA ILE A 112 -7.03 -17.22 4.34
C ILE A 112 -6.45 -17.79 5.63
N ILE A 113 -5.72 -16.98 6.39
CA ILE A 113 -5.12 -17.43 7.67
C ILE A 113 -6.19 -17.79 8.70
N THR A 114 -7.31 -17.07 8.73
CA THR A 114 -8.42 -17.42 9.64
C THR A 114 -8.99 -18.80 9.33
N ILE A 115 -9.17 -19.13 8.05
CA ILE A 115 -9.62 -20.47 7.64
C ILE A 115 -8.61 -21.53 8.08
N ILE A 116 -7.33 -21.30 7.87
CA ILE A 116 -6.25 -22.21 8.30
C ILE A 116 -6.27 -22.40 9.81
N ALA A 117 -6.53 -21.34 10.59
CA ALA A 117 -6.53 -21.37 12.05
C ALA A 117 -7.80 -21.99 12.68
N PHE A 118 -8.82 -22.31 11.92
CA PHE A 118 -10.04 -22.91 12.45
C PHE A 118 -10.38 -24.27 11.85
N LEU A 119 -10.12 -24.44 10.54
CA LEU A 119 -10.62 -25.58 9.79
C LEU A 119 -10.13 -26.94 10.34
N PRO A 120 -8.83 -27.14 10.66
CA PRO A 120 -8.36 -28.41 11.17
C PRO A 120 -9.00 -28.80 12.51
N LEU A 121 -9.08 -27.85 13.45
CA LEU A 121 -9.70 -28.10 14.76
C LEU A 121 -11.20 -28.41 14.64
N LEU A 122 -11.93 -27.64 13.81
CA LEU A 122 -13.36 -27.88 13.58
C LEU A 122 -13.59 -29.23 12.93
N ALA A 123 -12.81 -29.61 11.91
CA ALA A 123 -12.89 -30.91 11.29
C ALA A 123 -12.68 -32.03 12.33
N LEU A 124 -11.68 -31.88 13.20
CA LEU A 124 -11.44 -32.88 14.26
C LEU A 124 -12.56 -32.94 15.28
N ILE A 125 -13.13 -31.80 15.72
CA ILE A 125 -14.30 -31.80 16.64
C ILE A 125 -15.47 -32.60 16.04
N PHE A 126 -15.79 -32.41 14.75
CA PHE A 126 -16.87 -33.13 14.10
C PHE A 126 -16.58 -34.63 13.88
N LEU A 127 -15.30 -34.97 13.64
CA LEU A 127 -14.87 -36.36 13.41
C LEU A 127 -14.55 -37.14 14.70
N ASP A 128 -14.42 -36.47 15.84
CA ASP A 128 -14.11 -37.08 17.12
C ASP A 128 -15.22 -38.05 17.53
N LYS A 129 -14.90 -39.31 17.85
CA LYS A 129 -15.85 -40.34 18.24
C LYS A 129 -16.04 -40.42 19.74
N ASP A 130 -15.08 -39.93 20.49
CA ASP A 130 -15.04 -40.07 21.97
C ASP A 130 -15.72 -38.88 22.67
N MET A 131 -15.88 -37.74 21.96
CA MET A 131 -16.57 -36.58 22.49
C MET A 131 -18.10 -36.80 22.61
N ASP A 132 -18.65 -36.42 23.75
CA ASP A 132 -20.11 -36.43 23.98
C ASP A 132 -20.87 -35.70 22.85
N PRO A 133 -21.94 -36.29 22.28
CA PRO A 133 -22.67 -35.71 21.15
C PRO A 133 -23.23 -34.31 21.41
N LYS A 134 -23.62 -33.98 22.65
CA LYS A 134 -24.12 -32.66 23.04
C LYS A 134 -22.98 -31.64 23.03
N ASN A 135 -21.83 -31.99 23.62
CA ASN A 135 -20.63 -31.15 23.67
C ASN A 135 -20.08 -30.89 22.26
N LYS A 136 -20.05 -31.92 21.40
CA LYS A 136 -19.68 -31.81 19.98
C LYS A 136 -20.56 -30.81 19.24
N LYS A 137 -21.88 -30.87 19.39
CA LYS A 137 -22.81 -29.94 18.76
C LYS A 137 -22.58 -28.51 19.23
N ILE A 138 -22.38 -28.28 20.52
CA ILE A 138 -22.16 -26.96 21.10
C ILE A 138 -20.82 -26.40 20.63
N ALA A 139 -19.72 -27.14 20.79
CA ALA A 139 -18.39 -26.72 20.36
C ALA A 139 -18.30 -26.46 18.85
N GLY A 140 -18.93 -27.34 18.05
CA GLY A 140 -19.01 -27.20 16.61
C GLY A 140 -19.79 -25.95 16.19
N ALA A 141 -20.97 -25.71 16.78
CA ALA A 141 -21.76 -24.51 16.46
C ALA A 141 -21.05 -23.21 16.85
N VAL A 142 -20.49 -23.15 18.06
CA VAL A 142 -19.69 -21.98 18.52
C VAL A 142 -18.47 -21.79 17.63
N GLY A 143 -17.73 -22.85 17.35
CA GLY A 143 -16.52 -22.78 16.52
C GLY A 143 -16.79 -22.32 15.09
N VAL A 144 -17.86 -22.85 14.45
CA VAL A 144 -18.29 -22.38 13.11
C VAL A 144 -18.72 -20.93 13.16
N GLY A 145 -19.50 -20.51 14.17
CA GLY A 145 -19.90 -19.10 14.31
C GLY A 145 -18.71 -18.15 14.47
N LEU A 146 -17.73 -18.51 15.30
CA LEU A 146 -16.49 -17.75 15.48
C LEU A 146 -15.64 -17.73 14.21
N ALA A 147 -15.53 -18.86 13.52
CA ALA A 147 -14.78 -18.94 12.26
C ALA A 147 -15.40 -18.07 11.17
N LEU A 148 -16.73 -18.10 11.02
CA LEU A 148 -17.44 -17.22 10.08
C LEU A 148 -17.27 -15.75 10.42
N LEU A 149 -17.41 -15.37 11.68
CA LEU A 149 -17.19 -14.00 12.14
C LEU A 149 -15.77 -13.54 11.85
N ALA A 150 -14.77 -14.32 12.24
CA ALA A 150 -13.37 -13.97 12.06
C ALA A 150 -12.98 -13.91 10.57
N THR A 151 -13.50 -14.83 9.74
CA THR A 151 -13.29 -14.84 8.28
C THR A 151 -13.91 -13.60 7.64
N THR A 152 -15.14 -13.23 8.00
CA THR A 152 -15.81 -12.02 7.49
C THR A 152 -15.01 -10.76 7.84
N VAL A 153 -14.51 -10.67 9.08
CA VAL A 153 -13.59 -9.58 9.46
C VAL A 153 -12.27 -9.66 8.69
N GLY A 154 -11.81 -10.86 8.33
CA GLY A 154 -10.58 -11.08 7.54
C GLY A 154 -10.67 -10.62 6.10
N ILE A 155 -11.85 -10.70 5.47
CA ILE A 155 -12.09 -10.28 4.08
C ILE A 155 -11.94 -8.76 3.97
N ASP A 156 -11.17 -8.30 2.99
CA ASP A 156 -11.16 -6.89 2.61
C ASP A 156 -12.09 -6.67 1.41
N PHE A 157 -13.27 -6.13 1.67
CA PHE A 157 -14.31 -5.87 0.65
C PHE A 157 -13.99 -4.66 -0.24
N LYS A 158 -13.16 -3.75 0.23
CA LYS A 158 -12.73 -2.55 -0.51
C LYS A 158 -11.22 -2.37 -0.36
N PRO A 159 -10.44 -3.26 -0.98
CA PRO A 159 -9.00 -3.23 -0.83
C PRO A 159 -8.41 -1.98 -1.49
N ALA A 160 -7.51 -1.32 -0.78
CA ALA A 160 -6.74 -0.22 -1.34
C ALA A 160 -5.79 -0.74 -2.43
N SER A 161 -5.59 0.05 -3.48
CA SER A 161 -4.64 -0.24 -4.55
C SER A 161 -3.80 1.00 -4.89
N VAL A 162 -2.63 0.75 -5.49
CA VAL A 162 -1.75 1.83 -5.98
C VAL A 162 -2.49 2.69 -7.01
N GLU A 163 -3.27 2.07 -7.90
CA GLU A 163 -4.01 2.76 -8.97
C GLU A 163 -5.08 3.68 -8.38
N GLN A 164 -5.81 3.22 -7.37
CA GLN A 164 -6.80 4.07 -6.69
C GLN A 164 -6.14 5.25 -6.00
N TYR A 165 -5.04 5.02 -5.27
CA TYR A 165 -4.34 6.11 -4.59
C TYR A 165 -3.69 7.09 -5.57
N THR A 166 -3.28 6.62 -6.76
CA THR A 166 -2.81 7.48 -7.85
C THR A 166 -3.92 8.41 -8.34
N GLN A 167 -5.11 7.87 -8.56
CA GLN A 167 -6.27 8.66 -8.97
C GLN A 167 -6.65 9.68 -7.88
N ASP A 168 -6.78 9.22 -6.63
CA ASP A 168 -7.11 10.07 -5.47
C ASP A 168 -6.07 11.18 -5.28
N MET A 169 -4.78 10.89 -5.49
CA MET A 169 -3.69 11.86 -5.38
C MET A 169 -3.76 12.93 -6.46
N ASN A 170 -3.99 12.52 -7.72
CA ASN A 170 -4.09 13.46 -8.84
C ASN A 170 -5.32 14.38 -8.68
N GLU A 171 -6.45 13.81 -8.26
CA GLU A 171 -7.66 14.59 -7.98
C GLU A 171 -7.45 15.53 -6.79
N CYS A 172 -6.80 15.06 -5.73
CA CYS A 172 -6.44 15.90 -4.57
C CYS A 172 -5.53 17.07 -5.00
N ALA A 173 -4.50 16.81 -5.80
CA ALA A 173 -3.60 17.86 -6.29
C ALA A 173 -4.36 18.89 -7.15
N ALA A 174 -5.24 18.43 -8.04
CA ALA A 174 -6.07 19.32 -8.85
C ALA A 174 -7.02 20.18 -7.99
N GLN A 175 -7.64 19.60 -6.95
CA GLN A 175 -8.50 20.32 -6.02
C GLN A 175 -7.72 21.39 -5.22
N ILE A 176 -6.50 21.06 -4.75
CA ILE A 176 -5.63 22.01 -4.05
C ILE A 176 -5.25 23.17 -4.99
N LYS A 177 -4.81 22.88 -6.21
CA LYS A 177 -4.42 23.90 -7.21
C LYS A 177 -5.60 24.80 -7.57
N ALA A 178 -6.80 24.25 -7.69
CA ALA A 178 -8.03 24.99 -7.96
C ALA A 178 -8.60 25.73 -6.73
N LYS A 179 -8.04 25.53 -5.53
CA LYS A 179 -8.53 26.11 -4.26
C LYS A 179 -9.99 25.77 -3.95
N VAL A 180 -10.44 24.58 -4.34
CA VAL A 180 -11.79 24.07 -4.04
C VAL A 180 -11.77 23.08 -2.89
N ALA A 181 -12.96 22.59 -2.46
CA ALA A 181 -13.05 21.60 -1.39
C ALA A 181 -12.27 20.32 -1.70
N THR A 182 -11.42 19.88 -0.78
CA THR A 182 -10.48 18.75 -0.98
C THR A 182 -11.12 17.42 -0.58
N THR A 183 -12.08 16.94 -1.35
CA THR A 183 -12.82 15.70 -1.08
C THR A 183 -12.04 14.43 -1.37
N ALA A 184 -11.08 14.47 -2.32
CA ALA A 184 -10.20 13.36 -2.68
C ALA A 184 -8.94 13.26 -1.79
N CYS A 185 -8.67 14.24 -0.92
CA CYS A 185 -7.47 14.32 -0.11
C CYS A 185 -7.54 13.45 1.15
N SER A 186 -7.51 12.13 0.99
CA SER A 186 -7.34 11.24 2.13
C SER A 186 -5.95 11.40 2.78
N PRO A 187 -5.78 11.05 4.07
CA PRO A 187 -4.46 11.12 4.72
C PRO A 187 -3.36 10.31 4.03
N ALA A 188 -3.73 9.33 3.20
CA ALA A 188 -2.77 8.51 2.45
C ALA A 188 -2.13 9.26 1.27
N VAL A 189 -2.83 10.23 0.69
CA VAL A 189 -2.42 10.93 -0.53
C VAL A 189 -2.17 12.43 -0.31
N ALA A 190 -2.76 13.03 0.73
CA ALA A 190 -2.77 14.47 0.96
C ALA A 190 -1.35 15.08 1.03
N GLU A 191 -0.45 14.44 1.78
CA GLU A 191 0.92 14.95 1.97
C GLU A 191 1.66 15.03 0.62
N GLN A 192 1.59 13.94 -0.17
CA GLN A 192 2.28 13.88 -1.46
C GLN A 192 1.64 14.83 -2.48
N ALA A 193 0.31 14.96 -2.49
CA ALA A 193 -0.39 15.89 -3.37
C ALA A 193 -0.03 17.36 -3.05
N GLN A 194 0.05 17.72 -1.76
CA GLN A 194 0.49 19.05 -1.33
C GLN A 194 1.94 19.34 -1.71
N ASP A 195 2.82 18.37 -1.54
CA ASP A 195 4.23 18.52 -1.92
C ASP A 195 4.38 18.74 -3.43
N ILE A 196 3.66 17.97 -4.25
CA ILE A 196 3.66 18.11 -5.72
C ILE A 196 3.17 19.50 -6.11
N VAL A 197 2.03 19.96 -5.57
CA VAL A 197 1.48 21.29 -5.91
C VAL A 197 2.44 22.39 -5.50
N ARG A 198 2.95 22.36 -4.27
CA ARG A 198 3.92 23.34 -3.77
C ARG A 198 5.17 23.42 -4.66
N ASP A 199 5.74 22.26 -5.01
CA ASP A 199 6.97 22.22 -5.78
C ASP A 199 6.70 22.59 -7.25
N THR A 200 5.52 22.27 -7.80
CA THR A 200 5.10 22.74 -9.14
C THR A 200 4.97 24.25 -9.17
N GLU A 201 4.25 24.85 -8.22
CA GLU A 201 4.12 26.31 -8.12
C GLU A 201 5.48 27.02 -7.95
N ALA A 202 6.39 26.41 -7.18
CA ALA A 202 7.73 26.95 -7.00
C ALA A 202 8.58 26.89 -8.29
N VAL A 203 8.43 25.83 -9.08
CA VAL A 203 9.10 25.69 -10.39
C VAL A 203 8.51 26.66 -11.40
N GLU A 204 7.19 26.73 -11.53
CA GLU A 204 6.49 27.68 -12.41
C GLU A 204 6.90 29.13 -12.10
N ALA A 205 6.96 29.50 -10.83
CA ALA A 205 7.41 30.83 -10.39
C ALA A 205 8.89 31.10 -10.71
N ALA A 206 9.74 30.07 -10.60
CA ALA A 206 11.18 30.20 -10.84
C ALA A 206 11.55 30.22 -12.33
N THR A 207 10.72 29.68 -13.20
CA THR A 207 11.01 29.47 -14.64
C THR A 207 10.18 30.34 -15.58
N GLY A 208 9.27 31.17 -15.03
CA GLY A 208 8.34 31.96 -15.84
C GLY A 208 7.19 31.12 -16.40
N GLY A 209 6.75 30.07 -15.71
CA GLY A 209 5.58 29.25 -16.05
C GLY A 209 5.88 27.89 -16.67
N LEU A 210 7.16 27.47 -16.71
CA LEU A 210 7.50 26.12 -17.16
C LEU A 210 7.33 25.10 -16.03
N ASP A 211 6.84 23.90 -16.34
CA ASP A 211 6.68 22.77 -15.43
C ASP A 211 7.80 21.72 -15.61
N THR A 212 8.75 21.96 -16.52
CA THR A 212 9.82 21.00 -16.81
C THR A 212 10.96 21.10 -15.80
N VAL A 213 11.32 19.97 -15.23
CA VAL A 213 12.43 19.80 -14.27
C VAL A 213 13.37 18.68 -14.71
N TYR A 214 14.56 18.63 -14.12
CA TYR A 214 15.64 17.72 -14.49
C TYR A 214 16.18 16.99 -13.26
N TRP A 215 16.41 15.67 -13.36
CA TRP A 215 16.94 14.85 -12.27
C TRP A 215 17.86 13.75 -12.79
N ILE A 216 18.66 13.18 -11.90
CA ILE A 216 19.55 12.07 -12.25
C ILE A 216 18.68 10.84 -12.61
N ALA A 217 18.91 10.27 -13.79
CA ALA A 217 18.21 9.06 -14.23
C ALA A 217 18.46 7.89 -13.26
N PRO A 218 17.48 7.02 -13.04
CA PRO A 218 17.69 5.75 -12.34
C PRO A 218 18.77 4.91 -13.02
N LYS A 219 19.35 3.96 -12.28
CA LYS A 219 20.34 3.04 -12.87
C LYS A 219 19.68 2.17 -13.94
N ALA A 220 20.49 1.71 -14.89
CA ALA A 220 20.02 0.82 -15.96
C ALA A 220 19.26 -0.38 -15.37
N GLY A 221 18.04 -0.61 -15.87
CA GLY A 221 17.14 -1.66 -15.38
C GLY A 221 16.28 -1.29 -14.17
N GLU A 222 16.41 -0.08 -13.62
CA GLU A 222 15.55 0.44 -12.55
C GLU A 222 14.56 1.47 -13.12
N THR A 223 13.29 1.36 -12.77
CA THR A 223 12.24 2.33 -13.15
C THR A 223 12.25 3.57 -12.27
N LYS A 224 12.90 3.50 -11.10
CA LYS A 224 13.05 4.61 -10.15
C LYS A 224 14.32 4.48 -9.33
N SER A 225 14.85 5.60 -8.84
CA SER A 225 15.98 5.58 -7.93
C SER A 225 15.62 4.98 -6.56
N LYS A 226 16.55 4.21 -5.98
CA LYS A 226 16.43 3.72 -4.60
C LYS A 226 16.54 4.83 -3.56
N ASN A 227 17.26 5.89 -3.89
CA ASN A 227 17.44 7.05 -3.02
C ASN A 227 16.51 8.18 -3.42
N LYS A 228 16.11 9.01 -2.46
CA LYS A 228 15.39 10.25 -2.72
C LYS A 228 16.33 11.20 -3.49
N LEU A 229 15.94 11.58 -4.71
CA LEU A 229 16.70 12.50 -5.55
C LEU A 229 16.17 13.94 -5.41
N VAL A 230 16.99 14.87 -5.86
CA VAL A 230 16.65 16.29 -6.03
C VAL A 230 16.40 16.53 -7.51
N PHE A 231 15.39 17.29 -7.86
CA PHE A 231 15.21 17.79 -9.21
C PHE A 231 15.60 19.28 -9.30
N HIS A 232 15.97 19.68 -10.48
CA HIS A 232 16.64 20.95 -10.80
C HIS A 232 15.89 21.68 -11.93
N LEU A 233 16.13 22.99 -12.06
CA LEU A 233 15.42 23.83 -13.02
C LEU A 233 15.90 23.66 -14.48
N CYS A 234 17.12 23.18 -14.72
CA CYS A 234 17.65 22.86 -16.05
C CYS A 234 18.75 21.79 -15.97
N GLU A 235 19.11 21.21 -17.11
CA GLU A 235 20.16 20.18 -17.21
C GLU A 235 21.57 20.69 -16.97
N ASN A 236 21.82 21.99 -17.21
CA ASN A 236 23.14 22.59 -17.19
C ASN A 236 23.66 22.92 -15.79
N VAL A 237 22.89 22.63 -14.74
CA VAL A 237 23.33 22.86 -13.37
C VAL A 237 24.54 22.02 -13.00
N SER A 238 25.44 22.55 -12.20
CA SER A 238 26.69 21.91 -11.82
C SER A 238 26.51 20.52 -11.18
N THR A 239 25.42 20.32 -10.48
CA THR A 239 25.08 19.05 -9.80
C THR A 239 24.70 17.92 -10.75
N LEU A 240 24.23 18.22 -11.97
CA LEU A 240 23.86 17.26 -13.00
C LEU A 240 24.98 17.00 -14.01
N ARG A 241 26.06 17.80 -13.99
CA ARG A 241 27.19 17.68 -14.92
C ARG A 241 27.76 16.25 -14.91
N ASN A 242 27.99 15.72 -16.10
CA ASN A 242 28.53 14.36 -16.33
C ASN A 242 27.66 13.22 -15.76
N LYS A 243 26.35 13.44 -15.63
CA LYS A 243 25.38 12.40 -15.22
C LYS A 243 24.37 12.18 -16.33
N ILE A 244 23.76 10.99 -16.33
CA ILE A 244 22.62 10.72 -17.19
C ILE A 244 21.42 11.38 -16.51
N VAL A 245 20.73 12.26 -17.25
CA VAL A 245 19.67 13.12 -16.74
C VAL A 245 18.36 12.74 -17.44
N ASN A 246 17.30 12.67 -16.67
CA ASN A 246 15.92 12.65 -17.15
C ASN A 246 15.31 14.03 -17.00
N SER A 247 14.33 14.33 -17.84
CA SER A 247 13.52 15.56 -17.78
C SER A 247 12.04 15.20 -17.86
N GLY A 248 11.20 16.07 -17.32
CA GLY A 248 9.75 15.93 -17.34
C GLY A 248 9.07 16.86 -16.34
N SER A 249 7.78 16.67 -16.09
CA SER A 249 7.04 17.44 -15.11
C SER A 249 7.51 17.16 -13.68
N VAL A 250 7.17 18.05 -12.74
CA VAL A 250 7.40 17.80 -11.30
C VAL A 250 6.75 16.48 -10.87
N THR A 251 5.58 16.19 -11.40
CA THR A 251 4.84 14.95 -11.15
C THR A 251 5.64 13.72 -11.60
N GLU A 252 6.25 13.76 -12.79
CA GLU A 252 7.11 12.68 -13.30
C GLU A 252 8.38 12.51 -12.47
N ALA A 253 8.99 13.60 -12.04
CA ALA A 253 10.16 13.56 -11.15
C ALA A 253 9.83 12.79 -9.85
N TYR A 254 8.69 13.08 -9.24
CA TYR A 254 8.21 12.34 -8.05
C TYR A 254 8.05 10.83 -8.32
N SER A 255 7.60 10.43 -9.52
CA SER A 255 7.46 9.02 -9.90
C SER A 255 8.77 8.25 -9.85
N GLN A 256 9.86 8.90 -10.17
CA GLN A 256 11.21 8.34 -10.18
C GLN A 256 11.98 8.56 -8.87
N ASN A 257 11.26 8.91 -7.81
CA ASN A 257 11.79 9.22 -6.48
C ASN A 257 12.66 10.49 -6.41
N ALA A 258 12.52 11.38 -7.38
CA ALA A 258 13.04 12.74 -7.30
C ALA A 258 11.94 13.61 -6.64
N VAL A 259 11.98 13.68 -5.30
CA VAL A 259 10.85 14.15 -4.45
C VAL A 259 11.18 15.46 -3.74
N ARG A 260 12.10 16.23 -4.26
CA ARG A 260 12.47 17.51 -3.65
C ARG A 260 13.06 18.44 -4.70
N LEU A 261 12.51 19.63 -4.76
CA LEU A 261 13.10 20.74 -5.51
C LEU A 261 14.47 21.15 -4.89
N THR A 262 15.38 21.58 -5.71
CA THR A 262 16.65 22.16 -5.27
C THR A 262 16.46 23.27 -4.25
N LYS A 263 17.35 23.34 -3.26
CA LYS A 263 17.38 24.48 -2.33
C LYS A 263 18.08 25.71 -2.91
N GLN A 264 18.74 25.56 -4.05
CA GLN A 264 19.55 26.60 -4.69
C GLN A 264 18.82 27.28 -5.84
N ILE A 265 17.50 27.48 -5.73
CA ILE A 265 16.63 28.01 -6.79
C ILE A 265 17.23 29.27 -7.44
N LYS A 266 17.57 30.29 -6.64
CA LYS A 266 18.16 31.55 -7.17
C LYS A 266 19.49 31.35 -7.90
N SER A 267 20.31 30.41 -7.46
CA SER A 267 21.57 30.07 -8.14
C SER A 267 21.33 29.35 -9.45
N GLU A 268 20.37 28.43 -9.47
CA GLU A 268 19.99 27.67 -10.66
C GLU A 268 19.28 28.58 -11.68
N GLN A 269 18.41 29.50 -11.26
CA GLN A 269 17.82 30.50 -12.16
C GLN A 269 18.91 31.24 -12.95
N ARG A 270 19.98 31.70 -12.29
CA ARG A 270 21.11 32.37 -12.95
C ARG A 270 21.85 31.43 -13.92
N GLN A 271 22.09 30.17 -13.51
CA GLN A 271 22.78 29.19 -14.35
C GLN A 271 21.95 28.80 -15.57
N CYS A 272 20.63 28.78 -15.42
CA CYS A 272 19.66 28.37 -16.45
C CYS A 272 19.20 29.55 -17.33
N GLY A 273 19.57 30.81 -17.00
CA GLY A 273 19.16 31.98 -17.74
C GLY A 273 17.70 32.39 -17.50
N PHE A 274 17.09 31.98 -16.40
CA PHE A 274 15.77 32.47 -16.01
C PHE A 274 15.86 33.82 -15.31
N GLU A 275 14.83 34.66 -15.50
CA GLU A 275 14.74 35.94 -14.79
C GLU A 275 14.53 35.69 -13.28
N ILE A 276 15.28 36.44 -12.48
CA ILE A 276 15.12 36.41 -11.02
C ILE A 276 14.09 37.47 -10.66
N ALA A 277 12.92 37.04 -10.18
CA ALA A 277 11.98 37.98 -9.57
C ALA A 277 12.65 38.62 -8.35
N GLU A 278 12.73 39.98 -8.36
CA GLU A 278 13.29 40.79 -7.27
C GLU A 278 12.47 40.66 -5.96
#